data_9a89fd51bbedf21f44ca9b1aec6234e0
#
_entry.id   9a89fd51bbedf21f44ca9b1aec6234e0
#
_cell.length_a   1.000
_cell.length_b   1.000
_cell.length_c   1.000
_cell.angle_alpha   90.00
_cell.angle_beta   90.00
_cell.angle_gamma   90.00
#
_symmetry.space_group_name_H-M   'P 1'
#
loop_
_entity.id
_entity.type
_entity.pdbx_description
1 polymer ?
#
loop_
_entity_poly.entity_id
_entity_poly.type
_entity_poly.pdbx_seq_one_letter_code
_entity_poly.pdbx_strand_id
1 'polypeptide(L)'
;MQHADALYLFNEGRNNQAYRLLGAHADVSGTTFRVWAPNAGRVSVVGDFNGWHGDVHPLLPLGESGVWEATVAEANPGNLYRFEVTNRHTGDKLIKSDPYGRGFELRPGSAAYIVPPSTYAWGDAGWLQQRAGWDWQQAPVNIYEVHPGSWMRHPGGKPYLWGELAERLIPYALAQGY
;
A
#
# COMPACT_ATOMS: atom_id res chain seq x y z
N MET A 1 3.83 -14.95 -10.67
CA MET A 1 3.47 -15.85 -9.55
C MET A 1 1.97 -16.06 -9.63
N GLN A 2 1.50 -17.30 -9.72
CA GLN A 2 0.06 -17.56 -9.74
C GLN A 2 -0.56 -17.18 -8.39
N HIS A 3 -1.85 -16.81 -8.39
CA HIS A 3 -2.56 -16.34 -7.18
C HIS A 3 -2.47 -17.36 -6.02
N ALA A 4 -2.61 -18.65 -6.35
CA ALA A 4 -2.53 -19.75 -5.39
C ALA A 4 -1.14 -19.84 -4.72
N ASP A 5 -0.06 -19.67 -5.49
CA ASP A 5 1.30 -19.70 -4.95
C ASP A 5 1.55 -18.51 -4.00
N ALA A 6 1.05 -17.31 -4.36
CA ALA A 6 1.19 -16.12 -3.53
C ALA A 6 0.47 -16.26 -2.19
N LEU A 7 -0.73 -16.86 -2.21
CA LEU A 7 -1.53 -17.13 -1.01
C LEU A 7 -0.89 -18.20 -0.13
N TYR A 8 -0.39 -19.29 -0.72
CA TYR A 8 0.36 -20.32 0.00
C TYR A 8 1.58 -19.74 0.70
N LEU A 9 2.41 -18.98 -0.03
CA LEU A 9 3.60 -18.34 0.54
C LEU A 9 3.26 -17.30 1.62
N PHE A 10 2.10 -16.65 1.51
CA PHE A 10 1.61 -15.72 2.53
C PHE A 10 1.31 -16.48 3.85
N ASN A 11 0.61 -17.58 3.77
CA ASN A 11 0.29 -18.41 4.95
C ASN A 11 1.51 -19.04 5.60
N GLU A 12 2.55 -19.35 4.80
CA GLU A 12 3.86 -19.83 5.28
C GLU A 12 4.74 -18.69 5.88
N GLY A 13 4.29 -17.44 5.84
CA GLY A 13 5.09 -16.30 6.27
C GLY A 13 6.30 -16.00 5.35
N ARG A 14 6.29 -16.47 4.12
CA ARG A 14 7.40 -16.39 3.15
C ARG A 14 7.13 -15.46 1.97
N ASN A 15 5.94 -14.84 1.90
CA ASN A 15 5.59 -13.89 0.84
C ASN A 15 6.09 -12.49 1.21
N ASN A 16 7.30 -12.12 0.81
CA ASN A 16 7.87 -10.79 0.98
C ASN A 16 7.24 -9.71 0.07
N GLN A 17 6.29 -10.10 -0.80
CA GLN A 17 5.55 -9.23 -1.69
C GLN A 17 4.03 -9.32 -1.44
N ALA A 18 3.61 -9.53 -0.19
CA ALA A 18 2.21 -9.64 0.19
C ALA A 18 1.34 -8.44 -0.26
N TYR A 19 1.94 -7.26 -0.40
CA TYR A 19 1.30 -6.05 -0.96
C TYR A 19 0.82 -6.20 -2.42
N ARG A 20 1.31 -7.21 -3.16
CA ARG A 20 0.80 -7.56 -4.49
C ARG A 20 -0.41 -8.47 -4.45
N LEU A 21 -0.62 -9.13 -3.32
CA LEU A 21 -1.78 -10.00 -3.07
C LEU A 21 -2.88 -9.23 -2.34
N LEU A 22 -2.54 -8.63 -1.20
CA LEU A 22 -3.47 -7.93 -0.30
C LEU A 22 -3.63 -6.45 -0.66
N GLY A 23 -4.73 -5.86 -0.20
CA GLY A 23 -5.08 -4.48 -0.49
C GLY A 23 -6.10 -4.33 -1.61
N ALA A 24 -6.20 -3.12 -2.17
CA ALA A 24 -7.06 -2.78 -3.30
C ALA A 24 -6.26 -2.73 -4.60
N HIS A 25 -6.67 -3.50 -5.58
CA HIS A 25 -6.03 -3.61 -6.90
C HIS A 25 -7.04 -3.30 -8.00
N ALA A 26 -6.93 -2.11 -8.58
CA ALA A 26 -7.80 -1.66 -9.67
C ALA A 26 -7.31 -2.18 -11.02
N ASP A 27 -8.23 -2.64 -11.85
CA ASP A 27 -8.04 -3.02 -13.25
C ASP A 27 -9.26 -2.64 -14.11
N VAL A 28 -9.34 -3.17 -15.32
CA VAL A 28 -10.44 -2.88 -16.26
C VAL A 28 -11.80 -3.46 -15.82
N SER A 29 -11.83 -4.40 -14.89
CA SER A 29 -13.04 -5.05 -14.37
C SER A 29 -13.57 -4.37 -13.09
N GLY A 30 -12.85 -3.38 -12.57
CA GLY A 30 -13.15 -2.71 -11.30
C GLY A 30 -11.99 -2.81 -10.32
N THR A 31 -12.28 -2.93 -9.03
CA THR A 31 -11.25 -3.08 -8.00
C THR A 31 -11.44 -4.38 -7.24
N THR A 32 -10.38 -5.18 -7.18
CA THR A 32 -10.31 -6.38 -6.34
C THR A 32 -9.73 -6.01 -4.97
N PHE A 33 -10.51 -6.27 -3.94
CA PHE A 33 -10.14 -6.06 -2.54
C PHE A 33 -9.78 -7.39 -1.89
N ARG A 34 -8.64 -7.43 -1.18
CA ARG A 34 -8.23 -8.58 -0.37
C ARG A 34 -7.73 -8.15 0.98
N VAL A 35 -8.22 -8.81 2.02
CA VAL A 35 -7.79 -8.56 3.40
C VAL A 35 -7.64 -9.86 4.17
N TRP A 36 -6.62 -9.94 5.01
CA TRP A 36 -6.45 -11.06 5.92
C TRP A 36 -7.19 -10.79 7.22
N ALA A 37 -8.20 -11.60 7.50
CA ALA A 37 -9.05 -11.51 8.68
C ALA A 37 -9.46 -12.93 9.16
N PRO A 38 -8.52 -13.72 9.71
CA PRO A 38 -8.73 -15.15 9.99
C PRO A 38 -9.78 -15.42 11.06
N ASN A 39 -10.05 -14.45 11.93
CA ASN A 39 -11.05 -14.57 13.01
C ASN A 39 -12.40 -13.92 12.64
N ALA A 40 -12.57 -13.47 11.39
CA ALA A 40 -13.82 -12.90 10.94
C ALA A 40 -14.86 -14.00 10.65
N GLY A 41 -16.12 -13.71 10.99
CA GLY A 41 -17.28 -14.47 10.54
C GLY A 41 -17.85 -13.91 9.24
N ARG A 42 -17.63 -12.59 9.00
CA ARG A 42 -18.00 -11.88 7.77
C ARG A 42 -17.05 -10.72 7.57
N VAL A 43 -16.72 -10.45 6.32
CA VAL A 43 -16.00 -9.25 5.90
C VAL A 43 -16.77 -8.61 4.76
N SER A 44 -16.88 -7.28 4.76
CA SER A 44 -17.42 -6.50 3.64
C SER A 44 -16.52 -5.31 3.36
N VAL A 45 -16.44 -4.88 2.10
CA VAL A 45 -15.82 -3.60 1.77
C VAL A 45 -16.89 -2.52 1.72
N VAL A 46 -16.61 -1.39 2.37
CA VAL A 46 -17.48 -0.21 2.45
C VAL A 46 -16.72 1.01 1.91
N GLY A 47 -17.38 1.86 1.17
CA GLY A 47 -16.76 3.03 0.58
C GLY A 47 -17.71 3.90 -0.23
N ASP A 48 -17.18 4.87 -0.94
CA ASP A 48 -17.95 5.84 -1.75
C ASP A 48 -18.83 5.14 -2.80
N PHE A 49 -18.34 4.01 -3.34
CA PHE A 49 -19.02 3.23 -4.39
C PHE A 49 -20.29 2.48 -3.91
N ASN A 50 -20.52 2.38 -2.60
CA ASN A 50 -21.70 1.72 -2.05
C ASN A 50 -22.36 2.48 -0.88
N GLY A 51 -22.08 3.79 -0.78
CA GLY A 51 -22.64 4.62 0.30
C GLY A 51 -22.23 4.17 1.69
N TRP A 52 -21.12 3.46 1.83
CA TRP A 52 -20.58 2.95 3.09
C TRP A 52 -21.45 1.86 3.75
N HIS A 53 -22.26 1.13 2.96
CA HIS A 53 -23.14 0.06 3.43
C HIS A 53 -22.47 -1.32 3.34
N GLY A 54 -22.27 -1.98 4.48
CA GLY A 54 -21.59 -3.29 4.58
C GLY A 54 -22.37 -4.47 4.01
N ASP A 55 -23.65 -4.31 3.69
CA ASP A 55 -24.46 -5.40 3.14
C ASP A 55 -24.34 -5.52 1.60
N VAL A 56 -23.80 -4.51 0.93
CA VAL A 56 -23.77 -4.42 -0.54
C VAL A 56 -22.63 -5.25 -1.14
N HIS A 57 -21.43 -5.18 -0.57
CA HIS A 57 -20.24 -5.86 -1.12
C HIS A 57 -19.55 -6.74 -0.06
N PRO A 58 -20.15 -7.91 0.26
CA PRO A 58 -19.49 -8.90 1.11
C PRO A 58 -18.31 -9.53 0.35
N LEU A 59 -17.23 -9.80 1.09
CA LEU A 59 -16.09 -10.57 0.60
C LEU A 59 -16.31 -12.05 0.86
N LEU A 60 -15.74 -12.89 0.01
CA LEU A 60 -15.75 -14.34 0.15
C LEU A 60 -14.40 -14.83 0.69
N PRO A 61 -14.38 -15.83 1.59
CA PRO A 61 -13.15 -16.40 2.08
C PRO A 61 -12.45 -17.20 0.99
N LEU A 62 -11.12 -17.03 0.88
CA LEU A 62 -10.28 -17.84 0.00
C LEU A 62 -9.86 -19.13 0.72
N GLY A 63 -10.75 -20.12 0.75
CA GLY A 63 -10.55 -21.37 1.47
C GLY A 63 -10.30 -21.12 2.97
N GLU A 64 -9.30 -21.80 3.53
CA GLU A 64 -8.90 -21.71 4.94
C GLU A 64 -7.75 -20.72 5.20
N SER A 65 -7.38 -19.93 4.20
CA SER A 65 -6.24 -19.02 4.28
C SER A 65 -6.40 -17.86 5.27
N GLY A 66 -7.63 -17.58 5.69
CA GLY A 66 -7.98 -16.38 6.45
C GLY A 66 -8.02 -15.10 5.60
N VAL A 67 -7.76 -15.18 4.31
CA VAL A 67 -7.89 -14.06 3.36
C VAL A 67 -9.29 -14.05 2.77
N TRP A 68 -9.86 -12.85 2.67
CA TRP A 68 -11.17 -12.57 2.09
C TRP A 68 -11.01 -11.74 0.84
N GLU A 69 -11.84 -11.99 -0.18
CA GLU A 69 -11.74 -11.33 -1.49
C GLU A 69 -13.12 -10.92 -2.02
N ALA A 70 -13.18 -9.77 -2.68
CA ALA A 70 -14.27 -9.40 -3.61
C ALA A 70 -13.74 -8.51 -4.73
N THR A 71 -14.32 -8.62 -5.92
CA THR A 71 -14.13 -7.65 -7.01
C THR A 71 -15.39 -6.82 -7.14
N VAL A 72 -15.23 -5.49 -7.13
CA VAL A 72 -16.33 -4.51 -7.17
C VAL A 72 -16.15 -3.65 -8.41
N ALA A 73 -17.09 -3.77 -9.36
CA ALA A 73 -17.00 -3.11 -10.66
C ALA A 73 -17.11 -1.57 -10.55
N GLU A 74 -17.92 -1.10 -9.60
CA GLU A 74 -18.19 0.33 -9.38
C GLU A 74 -17.08 1.03 -8.57
N ALA A 75 -16.15 0.27 -7.98
CA ALA A 75 -15.06 0.81 -7.18
C ALA A 75 -13.91 1.26 -8.07
N ASN A 76 -13.74 2.58 -8.18
CA ASN A 76 -12.79 3.22 -9.08
C ASN A 76 -11.62 3.88 -8.32
N PRO A 77 -10.47 4.09 -8.98
CA PRO A 77 -9.38 4.89 -8.42
C PRO A 77 -9.86 6.25 -7.88
N GLY A 78 -9.39 6.60 -6.69
CA GLY A 78 -9.80 7.80 -5.95
C GLY A 78 -10.94 7.58 -4.97
N ASN A 79 -11.77 6.52 -5.11
CA ASN A 79 -12.79 6.23 -4.10
C ASN A 79 -12.17 5.87 -2.77
N LEU A 80 -12.78 6.35 -1.70
CA LEU A 80 -12.44 5.99 -0.32
C LEU A 80 -13.07 4.65 0.05
N TYR A 81 -12.36 3.86 0.87
CA TYR A 81 -12.87 2.59 1.37
C TYR A 81 -12.31 2.20 2.73
N ARG A 82 -13.01 1.29 3.39
CA ARG A 82 -12.60 0.54 4.60
C ARG A 82 -13.15 -0.87 4.54
N PHE A 83 -12.76 -1.69 5.50
CA PHE A 83 -13.37 -3.01 5.71
C PHE A 83 -14.28 -2.99 6.94
N GLU A 84 -15.51 -3.48 6.78
CA GLU A 84 -16.39 -3.86 7.89
C GLU A 84 -16.10 -5.33 8.21
N VAL A 85 -15.62 -5.60 9.42
CA VAL A 85 -15.27 -6.95 9.88
C VAL A 85 -16.17 -7.33 11.03
N THR A 86 -16.91 -8.44 10.89
CA THR A 86 -17.71 -9.02 11.95
C THR A 86 -16.92 -10.12 12.65
N ASN A 87 -16.71 -10.00 13.95
CA ASN A 87 -16.01 -11.00 14.74
C ASN A 87 -16.83 -12.30 14.79
N ARG A 88 -16.19 -13.43 14.51
CA ARG A 88 -16.81 -14.76 14.46
C ARG A 88 -17.43 -15.18 15.81
N HIS A 89 -16.82 -14.79 16.91
CA HIS A 89 -17.18 -15.28 18.25
C HIS A 89 -18.13 -14.33 18.98
N THR A 90 -17.95 -13.02 18.84
CA THR A 90 -18.74 -12.01 19.57
C THR A 90 -19.87 -11.42 18.72
N GLY A 91 -19.79 -11.51 17.39
CA GLY A 91 -20.73 -10.86 16.48
C GLY A 91 -20.49 -9.34 16.33
N ASP A 92 -19.50 -8.77 17.02
CA ASP A 92 -19.21 -7.35 16.97
C ASP A 92 -18.76 -6.93 15.56
N LYS A 93 -19.28 -5.82 15.09
CA LYS A 93 -18.89 -5.19 13.83
C LYS A 93 -17.87 -4.09 14.08
N LEU A 94 -16.75 -4.16 13.40
CA LEU A 94 -15.66 -3.19 13.48
C LEU A 94 -15.33 -2.65 12.09
N ILE A 95 -15.24 -1.34 11.98
CA ILE A 95 -14.74 -0.69 10.76
C ILE A 95 -13.22 -0.52 10.86
N LYS A 96 -12.49 -1.10 9.92
CA LYS A 96 -11.03 -1.14 9.90
C LYS A 96 -10.47 -0.50 8.63
N SER A 97 -9.39 0.26 8.78
CA SER A 97 -8.57 0.69 7.64
C SER A 97 -7.85 -0.51 7.02
N ASP A 98 -7.54 -0.42 5.74
CA ASP A 98 -6.77 -1.46 5.05
C ASP A 98 -5.30 -1.44 5.49
N PRO A 99 -4.76 -2.52 6.08
CA PRO A 99 -3.33 -2.59 6.42
C PRO A 99 -2.40 -2.48 5.21
N TYR A 100 -2.89 -2.83 4.01
CA TYR A 100 -2.17 -2.77 2.75
C TYR A 100 -2.61 -1.60 1.86
N GLY A 101 -3.37 -0.63 2.42
CA GLY A 101 -3.75 0.59 1.72
C GLY A 101 -2.51 1.37 1.26
N ARG A 102 -2.51 1.80 -0.01
CA ARG A 102 -1.39 2.55 -0.62
C ARG A 102 -1.53 4.06 -0.50
N GLY A 103 -2.70 4.54 -0.15
CA GLY A 103 -2.99 5.95 0.10
C GLY A 103 -4.11 6.09 1.10
N PHE A 104 -4.06 7.14 1.92
CA PHE A 104 -5.00 7.37 3.01
C PHE A 104 -5.45 8.83 3.07
N GLU A 105 -6.63 9.06 3.62
CA GLU A 105 -7.08 10.40 3.98
C GLU A 105 -6.11 11.09 4.92
N LEU A 106 -6.12 12.41 4.88
CA LEU A 106 -5.46 13.20 5.92
C LEU A 106 -6.23 13.07 7.24
N ARG A 107 -5.50 13.05 8.34
CA ARG A 107 -6.10 13.02 9.68
C ARG A 107 -7.06 14.20 9.88
N PRO A 108 -8.22 14.00 10.54
CA PRO A 108 -8.64 12.83 11.33
C PRO A 108 -9.23 11.67 10.51
N GLY A 109 -9.33 11.77 9.20
CA GLY A 109 -9.76 10.67 8.34
C GLY A 109 -8.84 9.46 8.47
N SER A 110 -9.35 8.26 8.16
CA SER A 110 -8.61 7.00 8.24
C SER A 110 -9.02 5.98 7.17
N ALA A 111 -9.82 6.41 6.18
CA ALA A 111 -10.10 5.57 5.03
C ALA A 111 -8.88 5.51 4.10
N ALA A 112 -8.68 4.38 3.47
CA ALA A 112 -7.79 4.27 2.35
C ALA A 112 -8.50 4.74 1.07
N TYR A 113 -7.76 5.25 0.10
CA TYR A 113 -8.30 5.45 -1.25
C TYR A 113 -7.68 4.48 -2.23
N ILE A 114 -8.45 4.12 -3.25
CA ILE A 114 -8.00 3.22 -4.31
C ILE A 114 -6.95 3.95 -5.15
N VAL A 115 -5.72 3.44 -5.15
CA VAL A 115 -4.62 4.00 -5.94
C VAL A 115 -4.59 3.33 -7.31
N PRO A 116 -4.57 4.09 -8.41
CA PRO A 116 -4.47 3.51 -9.74
C PRO A 116 -3.16 2.72 -9.91
N PRO A 117 -3.09 1.79 -10.87
CA PRO A 117 -1.83 1.17 -11.26
C PRO A 117 -0.80 2.24 -11.62
N SER A 118 0.45 2.05 -11.20
CA SER A 118 1.53 2.97 -11.57
C SER A 118 1.83 2.85 -13.05
N THR A 119 1.86 4.00 -13.73
CA THR A 119 2.33 4.12 -15.12
C THR A 119 3.77 4.63 -15.20
N TYR A 120 4.42 4.82 -14.05
CA TYR A 120 5.79 5.33 -13.98
C TYR A 120 6.78 4.32 -14.56
N ALA A 121 7.55 4.73 -15.55
CA ALA A 121 8.65 3.95 -16.11
C ALA A 121 9.94 4.27 -15.35
N TRP A 122 10.47 3.29 -14.64
CA TRP A 122 11.71 3.43 -13.89
C TRP A 122 12.92 3.45 -14.83
N GLY A 123 13.76 4.48 -14.69
CA GLY A 123 15.01 4.63 -15.45
C GLY A 123 16.26 4.15 -14.70
N ASP A 124 16.11 3.22 -13.76
CA ASP A 124 17.13 2.85 -12.77
C ASP A 124 17.85 1.50 -13.05
N ALA A 125 17.66 0.93 -14.23
CA ALA A 125 18.23 -0.39 -14.59
C ALA A 125 19.76 -0.44 -14.43
N GLY A 126 20.47 0.62 -14.82
CA GLY A 126 21.93 0.72 -14.67
C GLY A 126 22.36 0.73 -13.21
N TRP A 127 21.63 1.46 -12.36
CA TRP A 127 21.89 1.47 -10.92
C TRP A 127 21.61 0.12 -10.27
N LEU A 128 20.52 -0.55 -10.65
CA LEU A 128 20.18 -1.88 -10.15
C LEU A 128 21.25 -2.91 -10.52
N GLN A 129 21.80 -2.84 -11.73
CA GLN A 129 22.90 -3.70 -12.17
C GLN A 129 24.18 -3.43 -11.36
N GLN A 130 24.55 -2.17 -11.18
CA GLN A 130 25.71 -1.78 -10.35
C GLN A 130 25.53 -2.24 -8.91
N ARG A 131 24.35 -2.03 -8.32
CA ARG A 131 24.03 -2.45 -6.95
C ARG A 131 24.11 -3.96 -6.77
N ALA A 132 23.69 -4.74 -7.74
CA ALA A 132 23.75 -6.21 -7.68
C ALA A 132 25.19 -6.76 -7.60
N GLY A 133 26.16 -6.03 -8.17
CA GLY A 133 27.58 -6.38 -8.10
C GLY A 133 28.36 -5.73 -6.94
N TRP A 134 27.70 -4.91 -6.13
CA TRP A 134 28.36 -4.21 -5.03
C TRP A 134 28.35 -5.02 -3.75
N ASP A 135 29.53 -5.29 -3.19
CA ASP A 135 29.68 -5.90 -1.86
C ASP A 135 29.54 -4.81 -0.78
N TRP A 136 28.30 -4.52 -0.42
CA TRP A 136 27.96 -3.48 0.56
C TRP A 136 28.47 -3.80 1.98
N GLN A 137 28.79 -5.08 2.30
CA GLN A 137 29.33 -5.48 3.59
C GLN A 137 30.81 -5.17 3.72
N GLN A 138 31.55 -5.12 2.61
CA GLN A 138 32.99 -4.85 2.56
C GLN A 138 33.31 -3.43 2.08
N ALA A 139 32.35 -2.75 1.44
CA ALA A 139 32.55 -1.41 0.90
C ALA A 139 32.36 -0.34 1.99
N PRO A 140 33.11 0.79 1.91
CA PRO A 140 32.81 1.94 2.74
C PRO A 140 31.44 2.50 2.40
N VAL A 141 30.65 2.80 3.44
CA VAL A 141 29.30 3.38 3.31
C VAL A 141 29.27 4.73 3.99
N ASN A 142 28.79 5.74 3.30
CA ASN A 142 28.56 7.08 3.82
C ASN A 142 27.03 7.34 3.84
N ILE A 143 26.47 7.71 4.99
CA ILE A 143 25.03 7.87 5.17
C ILE A 143 24.72 9.32 5.53
N TYR A 144 23.90 9.97 4.69
CA TYR A 144 23.33 11.28 4.97
C TYR A 144 21.88 11.13 5.45
N GLU A 145 21.65 11.24 6.75
CA GLU A 145 20.31 11.21 7.31
C GLU A 145 19.66 12.59 7.18
N VAL A 146 18.43 12.63 6.71
CA VAL A 146 17.69 13.88 6.49
C VAL A 146 16.21 13.73 6.89
N HIS A 147 15.67 14.76 7.52
CA HIS A 147 14.24 14.89 7.76
C HIS A 147 13.63 15.82 6.69
N PRO A 148 12.91 15.28 5.69
CA PRO A 148 12.47 16.05 4.52
C PRO A 148 11.64 17.29 4.84
N GLY A 149 10.79 17.23 5.87
CA GLY A 149 9.92 18.34 6.25
C GLY A 149 10.64 19.51 6.93
N SER A 150 11.91 19.34 7.34
CA SER A 150 12.66 20.38 8.07
C SER A 150 14.05 20.69 7.50
N TRP A 151 14.60 19.85 6.61
CA TRP A 151 15.94 20.02 6.06
C TRP A 151 16.10 21.37 5.34
N MET A 152 15.15 21.71 4.49
CA MET A 152 15.06 23.01 3.82
C MET A 152 13.60 23.33 3.54
N ARG A 153 13.25 24.62 3.54
CA ARG A 153 11.86 25.09 3.32
C ARG A 153 11.84 26.27 2.36
N HIS A 154 10.69 26.49 1.73
CA HIS A 154 10.42 27.72 1.00
C HIS A 154 10.47 28.95 1.91
N PRO A 155 10.75 30.14 1.35
CA PRO A 155 10.44 31.40 2.03
C PRO A 155 8.97 31.38 2.48
N GLY A 156 8.71 31.55 3.77
CA GLY A 156 7.36 31.41 4.34
C GLY A 156 7.11 30.06 5.04
N GLY A 157 8.11 29.17 5.09
CA GLY A 157 8.13 28.02 6.00
C GLY A 157 7.44 26.75 5.49
N LYS A 158 6.86 26.74 4.28
CA LYS A 158 6.29 25.53 3.69
C LYS A 158 7.40 24.52 3.33
N PRO A 159 7.23 23.19 3.60
CA PRO A 159 8.16 22.20 3.14
C PRO A 159 8.16 22.10 1.61
N TYR A 160 9.28 21.67 1.04
CA TYR A 160 9.36 21.35 -0.38
C TYR A 160 8.55 20.11 -0.72
N LEU A 161 7.97 20.08 -1.92
CA LEU A 161 7.43 18.86 -2.51
C LEU A 161 8.56 17.90 -2.88
N TRP A 162 8.25 16.63 -3.06
CA TRP A 162 9.26 15.60 -3.31
C TRP A 162 10.16 15.89 -4.51
N GLY A 163 9.60 16.39 -5.63
CA GLY A 163 10.40 16.77 -6.80
C GLY A 163 11.36 17.92 -6.51
N GLU A 164 10.86 18.99 -5.91
CA GLU A 164 11.65 20.16 -5.52
C GLU A 164 12.76 19.81 -4.52
N LEU A 165 12.42 18.91 -3.57
CA LEU A 165 13.39 18.41 -2.60
C LEU A 165 14.50 17.62 -3.28
N ALA A 166 14.16 16.72 -4.21
CA ALA A 166 15.13 15.92 -4.94
C ALA A 166 16.11 16.79 -5.73
N GLU A 167 15.62 17.85 -6.41
CA GLU A 167 16.45 18.79 -7.17
C GLU A 167 17.47 19.54 -6.31
N ARG A 168 17.24 19.65 -5.00
CA ARG A 168 18.11 20.37 -4.07
C ARG A 168 18.99 19.44 -3.23
N LEU A 169 18.35 18.38 -2.69
CA LEU A 169 19.02 17.45 -1.77
C LEU A 169 20.06 16.59 -2.48
N ILE A 170 19.75 16.09 -3.67
CA ILE A 170 20.66 15.20 -4.40
C ILE A 170 21.97 15.91 -4.75
N PRO A 171 21.99 17.08 -5.42
CA PRO A 171 23.21 17.80 -5.68
C PRO A 171 23.98 18.21 -4.41
N TYR A 172 23.26 18.58 -3.36
CA TYR A 172 23.87 18.92 -2.07
C TYR A 172 24.61 17.73 -1.48
N ALA A 173 23.96 16.57 -1.37
CA ALA A 173 24.55 15.36 -0.81
C ALA A 173 25.79 14.93 -1.62
N LEU A 174 25.68 14.94 -2.96
CA LEU A 174 26.81 14.63 -3.86
C LEU A 174 27.97 15.59 -3.66
N ALA A 175 27.73 16.90 -3.53
CA ALA A 175 28.78 17.90 -3.30
C ALA A 175 29.48 17.71 -1.93
N GLN A 176 28.82 17.06 -0.95
CA GLN A 176 29.41 16.74 0.34
C GLN A 176 30.09 15.34 0.36
N GLY A 177 30.09 14.60 -0.74
CA GLY A 177 30.73 13.29 -0.86
C GLY A 177 29.88 12.11 -0.41
N TYR A 178 28.55 12.25 -0.42
CA TYR A 178 27.60 11.17 -0.13
C TYR A 178 27.10 10.48 -1.39
#